data_d1e3a52cbea80361e2c6b04d8467d6db
#
_entry.id   d1e3a52cbea80361e2c6b04d8467d6db
#
_cell.length_a   1.000
_cell.length_b   1.000
_cell.length_c   1.000
_cell.angle_alpha   90.00
_cell.angle_beta   90.00
_cell.angle_gamma   90.00
#
_symmetry.space_group_name_H-M   'P 1'
#
loop_
_entity.id
_entity.type
_entity.pdbx_description
1 polymer ?
#
loop_
_entity_poly.entity_id
_entity_poly.type
_entity_poly.pdbx_seq_one_letter_code
_entity_poly.pdbx_strand_id
1 'polypeptide(L)'
;MKSGFASFVAAIAVLTSGAAHAQPENGTWALNAASDLSGMLDCLEEADRTLVSAHRGGPSPGLPENAIETMDAVLTAIPAIMEIDVARSPDGMHYLMHDRTLDRTTTGTGSVEEVPWSTIKELSMVDEAGWVTPYKVPTLRSALEWARGKTVLQIDFKRTADFTDVVAMIRETEMADSVILIAYSVSQASRLNKLAPEMLISVSVGSFADIVALRTAGIPDNRMVAFTGTRTVRPDLYNELDGEDIEVIFGTLGRSPNSLDNVFQKFGTDERYTELSEGGVDIIATDRPREASTALAAAGRLPEAGLCGVSRRPQ
;
A
#
# COMPACT_ATOMS: atom_id res chain seq x y z
N MET A 1 34.60 26.46 70.98
CA MET A 1 35.19 25.98 69.73
C MET A 1 34.52 24.67 69.40
N LYS A 2 33.58 24.62 68.48
CA LYS A 2 32.96 23.41 67.96
C LYS A 2 32.96 23.56 66.44
N SER A 3 33.80 22.80 65.77
CA SER A 3 33.92 22.69 64.34
C SER A 3 32.84 21.77 63.81
N GLY A 4 31.97 22.27 62.93
CA GLY A 4 30.99 21.46 62.20
C GLY A 4 31.56 21.03 60.85
N PHE A 5 31.61 19.72 60.59
CA PHE A 5 31.90 19.14 59.31
C PHE A 5 30.61 19.09 58.50
N ALA A 6 30.59 19.73 57.36
CA ALA A 6 29.53 19.62 56.37
C ALA A 6 29.94 18.54 55.37
N SER A 7 29.16 17.44 55.31
CA SER A 7 29.33 16.37 54.32
C SER A 7 28.57 16.80 53.04
N PHE A 8 29.31 16.95 51.94
CA PHE A 8 28.73 17.08 50.59
C PHE A 8 28.48 15.66 50.04
N VAL A 9 27.23 15.38 49.83
CA VAL A 9 26.83 14.18 49.04
C VAL A 9 26.74 14.57 47.57
N ALA A 10 27.67 14.10 46.76
CA ALA A 10 27.62 14.28 45.31
C ALA A 10 26.66 13.22 44.71
N ALA A 11 25.54 13.67 44.14
CA ALA A 11 24.65 12.81 43.37
C ALA A 11 25.25 12.59 41.98
N ILE A 12 25.64 11.36 41.69
CA ILE A 12 26.08 10.92 40.34
C ILE A 12 24.80 10.64 39.55
N ALA A 13 24.48 11.53 38.60
CA ALA A 13 23.46 11.27 37.59
C ALA A 13 24.02 10.28 36.55
N VAL A 14 23.51 9.06 36.55
CA VAL A 14 23.81 8.09 35.49
C VAL A 14 22.94 8.44 34.28
N LEU A 15 23.58 9.09 33.31
CA LEU A 15 23.00 9.27 31.98
C LEU A 15 23.03 7.93 31.24
N THR A 16 21.92 7.22 31.22
CA THR A 16 21.71 6.09 30.30
C THR A 16 21.56 6.64 28.89
N SER A 17 22.65 6.70 28.14
CA SER A 17 22.58 6.93 26.69
C SER A 17 21.91 5.72 26.06
N GLY A 18 20.63 5.84 25.71
CA GLY A 18 19.97 4.91 24.80
C GLY A 18 20.74 4.91 23.49
N ALA A 19 21.40 3.82 23.17
CA ALA A 19 22.00 3.61 21.85
C ALA A 19 20.84 3.57 20.84
N ALA A 20 20.64 4.65 20.11
CA ALA A 20 19.85 4.61 18.88
C ALA A 20 20.53 3.59 17.97
N HIS A 21 19.86 2.46 17.72
CA HIS A 21 20.34 1.49 16.76
C HIS A 21 20.30 2.18 15.40
N ALA A 22 21.46 2.53 14.85
CA ALA A 22 21.56 3.03 13.49
C ALA A 22 20.95 1.98 12.54
N GLN A 23 19.90 2.36 11.85
CA GLN A 23 19.29 1.51 10.81
C GLN A 23 20.33 1.30 9.70
N PRO A 24 20.43 0.10 9.10
CA PRO A 24 21.38 -0.15 8.05
C PRO A 24 21.09 0.77 6.85
N GLU A 25 22.07 1.57 6.42
CA GLU A 25 21.96 2.46 5.25
C GLU A 25 21.66 1.66 3.97
N ASN A 26 22.12 0.41 3.91
CA ASN A 26 21.88 -0.55 2.82
C ASN A 26 20.90 -1.64 3.30
N GLY A 27 19.64 -1.56 2.89
CA GLY A 27 18.64 -2.55 3.26
C GLY A 27 17.34 -2.34 2.50
N THR A 28 16.49 -3.35 2.51
CA THR A 28 15.15 -3.30 1.93
C THR A 28 14.19 -2.57 2.89
N TRP A 29 13.40 -1.66 2.38
CA TRP A 29 12.36 -1.00 3.17
C TRP A 29 11.30 -2.00 3.63
N ALA A 30 10.74 -1.73 4.79
CA ALA A 30 9.61 -2.49 5.30
C ALA A 30 8.61 -1.58 6.00
N LEU A 31 7.32 -1.90 5.79
CA LEU A 31 6.18 -1.35 6.50
C LEU A 31 5.63 -2.44 7.42
N ASN A 32 5.65 -2.22 8.73
CA ASN A 32 5.19 -3.20 9.71
C ASN A 32 4.21 -2.55 10.68
N ALA A 33 2.93 -2.83 10.49
CA ALA A 33 1.84 -2.31 11.30
C ALA A 33 1.76 -2.90 12.72
N ALA A 34 2.58 -3.90 13.05
CA ALA A 34 2.65 -4.53 14.38
C ALA A 34 1.27 -4.91 14.99
N SER A 35 0.29 -5.32 14.18
CA SER A 35 -1.11 -5.63 14.51
C SER A 35 -2.09 -4.45 14.57
N ASP A 36 -1.66 -3.24 14.21
CA ASP A 36 -2.53 -2.07 14.15
C ASP A 36 -2.22 -1.22 12.91
N LEU A 37 -2.82 -1.58 11.78
CA LEU A 37 -2.59 -0.86 10.53
C LEU A 37 -3.23 0.53 10.53
N SER A 38 -4.40 0.70 11.17
CA SER A 38 -5.02 2.03 11.33
C SER A 38 -4.08 2.94 12.12
N GLY A 39 -3.69 2.53 13.33
CA GLY A 39 -2.79 3.34 14.16
C GLY A 39 -1.41 3.58 13.54
N MET A 40 -0.95 2.74 12.60
CA MET A 40 0.25 3.03 11.79
C MET A 40 -0.01 4.18 10.81
N LEU A 41 -1.19 4.20 10.17
CA LEU A 41 -1.56 5.25 9.21
C LEU A 41 -1.80 6.57 9.93
N ASP A 42 -2.57 6.58 11.04
CA ASP A 42 -2.79 7.73 11.90
C ASP A 42 -1.45 8.36 12.36
N CYS A 43 -0.51 7.52 12.81
CA CYS A 43 0.83 7.97 13.22
C CYS A 43 1.60 8.66 12.08
N LEU A 44 1.46 8.19 10.84
CA LEU A 44 2.11 8.79 9.67
C LEU A 44 1.46 10.12 9.29
N GLU A 45 0.14 10.21 9.34
CA GLU A 45 -0.63 11.44 9.14
C GLU A 45 -0.24 12.51 10.17
N GLU A 46 -0.28 12.19 11.47
CA GLU A 46 0.16 13.08 12.56
C GLU A 46 1.61 13.56 12.41
N ALA A 47 2.47 12.74 11.76
CA ALA A 47 3.86 13.11 11.48
C ALA A 47 4.04 13.86 10.16
N ASP A 48 2.96 14.26 9.48
CA ASP A 48 3.00 14.87 8.14
C ASP A 48 3.72 14.01 7.09
N ARG A 49 3.49 12.70 7.08
CA ARG A 49 4.13 11.76 6.15
C ARG A 49 3.10 11.10 5.23
N THR A 50 3.42 11.07 3.95
CA THR A 50 2.58 10.47 2.91
C THR A 50 3.21 9.18 2.40
N LEU A 51 2.43 8.09 2.42
CA LEU A 51 2.82 6.83 1.81
C LEU A 51 2.56 6.82 0.30
N VAL A 52 3.33 6.02 -0.39
CA VAL A 52 3.08 5.67 -1.79
C VAL A 52 2.47 4.28 -1.85
N SER A 53 1.36 4.13 -2.56
CA SER A 53 0.80 2.84 -2.98
C SER A 53 1.21 2.58 -4.42
N ALA A 54 2.10 1.61 -4.62
CA ALA A 54 2.62 1.21 -5.92
C ALA A 54 1.55 0.39 -6.65
N HIS A 55 0.87 0.99 -7.62
CA HIS A 55 -0.17 0.36 -8.41
C HIS A 55 0.38 -0.86 -9.16
N ARG A 56 -0.25 -2.03 -8.99
CA ARG A 56 0.20 -3.34 -9.52
C ARG A 56 1.64 -3.71 -9.14
N GLY A 57 2.08 -3.27 -7.96
CA GLY A 57 3.44 -3.50 -7.46
C GLY A 57 4.51 -2.57 -8.03
N GLY A 58 4.16 -1.56 -8.85
CA GLY A 58 5.08 -0.56 -9.41
C GLY A 58 5.92 -1.07 -10.58
N PRO A 59 5.28 -1.50 -11.69
CA PRO A 59 5.98 -2.05 -12.85
C PRO A 59 6.95 -1.05 -13.48
N SER A 60 8.00 -1.58 -14.10
CA SER A 60 9.01 -0.82 -14.84
C SER A 60 9.67 -1.72 -15.92
N PRO A 61 10.47 -1.18 -16.85
CA PRO A 61 11.12 -2.01 -17.87
C PRO A 61 11.87 -3.22 -17.29
N GLY A 62 11.51 -4.41 -17.74
CA GLY A 62 12.03 -5.69 -17.24
C GLY A 62 11.36 -6.22 -15.95
N LEU A 63 10.48 -5.45 -15.35
CA LEU A 63 9.74 -5.77 -14.11
C LEU A 63 8.23 -5.66 -14.38
N PRO A 64 7.53 -6.79 -14.65
CA PRO A 64 6.13 -6.77 -15.03
C PRO A 64 5.19 -6.44 -13.87
N GLU A 65 4.00 -5.93 -14.16
CA GLU A 65 2.94 -5.69 -13.17
C GLU A 65 2.56 -6.97 -12.43
N ASN A 66 2.17 -6.84 -11.16
CA ASN A 66 1.71 -7.97 -10.33
C ASN A 66 2.75 -9.09 -10.13
N ALA A 67 4.05 -8.79 -10.26
CA ALA A 67 5.14 -9.74 -10.00
C ALA A 67 5.78 -9.49 -8.63
N ILE A 68 6.13 -10.56 -7.92
CA ILE A 68 6.82 -10.46 -6.61
C ILE A 68 8.17 -9.74 -6.78
N GLU A 69 8.90 -10.03 -7.85
CA GLU A 69 10.20 -9.44 -8.15
C GLU A 69 10.10 -7.93 -8.40
N THR A 70 9.00 -7.48 -8.97
CA THR A 70 8.71 -6.05 -9.16
C THR A 70 8.50 -5.35 -7.83
N MET A 71 7.66 -5.94 -6.98
CA MET A 71 7.40 -5.43 -5.63
C MET A 71 8.67 -5.42 -4.76
N ASP A 72 9.51 -6.44 -4.85
CA ASP A 72 10.78 -6.52 -4.15
C ASP A 72 11.77 -5.44 -4.61
N ALA A 73 11.82 -5.17 -5.92
CA ALA A 73 12.63 -4.10 -6.49
C ALA A 73 12.14 -2.69 -6.05
N VAL A 74 10.84 -2.50 -5.86
CA VAL A 74 10.29 -1.25 -5.31
C VAL A 74 10.70 -1.10 -3.84
N LEU A 75 10.54 -2.13 -3.00
CA LEU A 75 10.94 -2.06 -1.58
C LEU A 75 12.44 -1.91 -1.37
N THR A 76 13.27 -2.31 -2.34
CA THR A 76 14.71 -2.02 -2.31
C THR A 76 14.97 -0.51 -2.39
N ALA A 77 14.10 0.24 -3.07
CA ALA A 77 14.28 1.66 -3.31
C ALA A 77 13.52 2.56 -2.32
N ILE A 78 12.26 2.23 -2.01
CA ILE A 78 11.33 3.10 -1.30
C ILE A 78 10.43 2.33 -0.33
N PRO A 79 9.96 2.96 0.78
CA PRO A 79 8.86 2.43 1.58
C PRO A 79 7.55 2.60 0.80
N ALA A 80 6.85 1.50 0.50
CA ALA A 80 5.62 1.57 -0.27
C ALA A 80 4.63 0.46 0.13
N ILE A 81 3.34 0.78 0.07
CA ILE A 81 2.25 -0.18 -0.01
C ILE A 81 2.28 -0.79 -1.41
N MET A 82 1.97 -2.08 -1.54
CA MET A 82 1.84 -2.74 -2.84
C MET A 82 0.38 -2.99 -3.16
N GLU A 83 -0.15 -2.32 -4.16
CA GLU A 83 -1.46 -2.67 -4.69
C GLU A 83 -1.29 -3.85 -5.66
N ILE A 84 -2.19 -4.83 -5.56
CA ILE A 84 -2.19 -6.07 -6.34
C ILE A 84 -3.60 -6.45 -6.79
N ASP A 85 -3.68 -7.03 -8.00
CA ASP A 85 -4.93 -7.48 -8.60
C ASP A 85 -5.11 -8.99 -8.43
N VAL A 86 -6.19 -9.42 -7.80
CA VAL A 86 -6.45 -10.85 -7.55
C VAL A 86 -7.53 -11.39 -8.47
N ALA A 87 -7.18 -12.36 -9.30
CA ALA A 87 -8.07 -13.16 -10.13
C ALA A 87 -8.13 -14.61 -9.64
N ARG A 88 -9.12 -15.39 -10.15
CA ARG A 88 -9.27 -16.82 -9.86
C ARG A 88 -9.45 -17.60 -11.16
N SER A 89 -8.69 -18.68 -11.30
CA SER A 89 -8.83 -19.62 -12.41
C SER A 89 -10.07 -20.53 -12.27
N PRO A 90 -10.54 -21.18 -13.36
CA PRO A 90 -11.72 -22.05 -13.30
C PRO A 90 -11.55 -23.26 -12.37
N ASP A 91 -10.32 -23.70 -12.12
CA ASP A 91 -9.97 -24.78 -11.18
C ASP A 91 -9.69 -24.26 -9.75
N GLY A 92 -10.01 -22.98 -9.45
CA GLY A 92 -10.09 -22.44 -8.09
C GLY A 92 -8.82 -21.78 -7.56
N MET A 93 -7.72 -21.69 -8.32
CA MET A 93 -6.50 -21.05 -7.88
C MET A 93 -6.64 -19.53 -7.93
N HIS A 94 -6.35 -18.82 -6.81
CA HIS A 94 -6.21 -17.37 -6.79
C HIS A 94 -4.76 -16.98 -7.13
N TYR A 95 -4.61 -16.05 -8.09
CA TYR A 95 -3.33 -15.59 -8.62
C TYR A 95 -3.40 -14.11 -8.99
N LEU A 96 -2.26 -13.49 -9.23
CA LEU A 96 -2.20 -12.06 -9.53
C LEU A 96 -2.38 -11.80 -11.02
N MET A 97 -3.45 -11.08 -11.37
CA MET A 97 -3.78 -10.73 -12.75
C MET A 97 -4.83 -9.62 -12.80
N HIS A 98 -4.51 -8.55 -13.54
CA HIS A 98 -5.45 -7.43 -13.73
C HIS A 98 -6.48 -7.68 -14.82
N ASP A 99 -6.04 -8.14 -15.99
CA ASP A 99 -6.87 -8.20 -17.19
C ASP A 99 -7.79 -9.42 -17.17
N ARG A 100 -8.85 -9.37 -17.97
CA ARG A 100 -9.76 -10.50 -18.18
C ARG A 100 -9.16 -11.60 -19.07
N THR A 101 -8.03 -11.31 -19.71
CA THR A 101 -7.29 -12.24 -20.55
C THR A 101 -5.81 -12.24 -20.21
N LEU A 102 -5.10 -13.30 -20.59
CA LEU A 102 -3.68 -13.50 -20.34
C LEU A 102 -2.76 -12.74 -21.30
N ASP A 103 -3.32 -12.26 -22.42
CA ASP A 103 -2.62 -11.86 -23.64
C ASP A 103 -1.61 -10.73 -23.48
N ARG A 104 -1.90 -9.75 -22.60
CA ARG A 104 -1.06 -8.54 -22.47
C ARG A 104 0.13 -8.76 -21.54
N THR A 105 -0.07 -9.46 -20.44
CA THR A 105 0.90 -9.53 -19.34
C THR A 105 1.58 -10.88 -19.21
N THR A 106 1.28 -11.82 -20.14
CA THR A 106 1.90 -13.14 -20.18
C THR A 106 2.19 -13.59 -21.59
N THR A 107 2.95 -14.70 -21.72
CA THR A 107 3.17 -15.39 -23.00
C THR A 107 1.99 -16.25 -23.43
N GLY A 108 0.92 -16.32 -22.63
CA GLY A 108 -0.30 -17.07 -22.94
C GLY A 108 -1.37 -16.20 -23.59
N THR A 109 -2.46 -16.83 -23.97
CA THR A 109 -3.64 -16.19 -24.55
C THR A 109 -4.92 -16.79 -23.97
N GLY A 110 -6.01 -16.04 -24.04
CA GLY A 110 -7.34 -16.50 -23.64
C GLY A 110 -7.84 -15.95 -22.31
N SER A 111 -9.09 -16.28 -22.00
CA SER A 111 -9.80 -15.74 -20.83
C SER A 111 -9.29 -16.37 -19.53
N VAL A 112 -9.08 -15.52 -18.50
CA VAL A 112 -8.78 -15.98 -17.14
C VAL A 112 -9.87 -16.88 -16.54
N GLU A 113 -11.08 -16.86 -17.12
CA GLU A 113 -12.21 -17.69 -16.68
C GLU A 113 -12.20 -19.10 -17.30
N GLU A 114 -11.40 -19.31 -18.36
CA GLU A 114 -11.37 -20.54 -19.14
C GLU A 114 -10.05 -21.29 -19.04
N VAL A 115 -8.94 -20.58 -18.80
CA VAL A 115 -7.60 -21.18 -18.74
C VAL A 115 -7.30 -21.70 -17.33
N PRO A 116 -7.04 -23.00 -17.14
CA PRO A 116 -6.76 -23.56 -15.82
C PRO A 116 -5.38 -23.16 -15.31
N TRP A 117 -5.22 -23.14 -13.99
CA TRP A 117 -3.96 -22.81 -13.33
C TRP A 117 -2.78 -23.68 -13.80
N SER A 118 -3.03 -24.95 -14.09
CA SER A 118 -2.00 -25.85 -14.62
C SER A 118 -1.32 -25.33 -15.89
N THR A 119 -2.02 -24.51 -16.68
CA THR A 119 -1.48 -23.81 -17.84
C THR A 119 -0.87 -22.47 -17.46
N ILE A 120 -1.58 -21.66 -16.65
CA ILE A 120 -1.17 -20.29 -16.28
C ILE A 120 0.19 -20.28 -15.59
N LYS A 121 0.46 -21.22 -14.68
CA LYS A 121 1.72 -21.29 -13.92
C LYS A 121 2.96 -21.53 -14.79
N GLU A 122 2.80 -22.06 -16.01
CA GLU A 122 3.91 -22.31 -16.94
C GLU A 122 4.26 -21.09 -17.80
N LEU A 123 3.35 -20.10 -17.85
CA LEU A 123 3.53 -18.89 -18.63
C LEU A 123 4.64 -18.02 -18.02
N SER A 124 5.34 -17.30 -18.88
CA SER A 124 6.23 -16.21 -18.45
C SER A 124 5.49 -14.89 -18.49
N MET A 125 5.80 -13.99 -17.56
CA MET A 125 5.23 -12.65 -17.53
C MET A 125 5.88 -11.76 -18.58
N VAL A 126 5.10 -10.79 -19.08
CA VAL A 126 5.52 -9.82 -20.09
C VAL A 126 5.41 -8.43 -19.44
N ASP A 127 6.45 -7.63 -19.58
CA ASP A 127 6.47 -6.26 -19.05
C ASP A 127 5.65 -5.28 -19.92
N GLU A 128 5.52 -4.04 -19.48
CA GLU A 128 4.74 -3.01 -20.19
C GLU A 128 5.32 -2.63 -21.56
N ALA A 129 6.61 -2.90 -21.80
CA ALA A 129 7.27 -2.68 -23.10
C ALA A 129 7.07 -3.87 -24.07
N GLY A 130 6.41 -4.95 -23.62
CA GLY A 130 6.17 -6.16 -24.40
C GLY A 130 7.33 -7.17 -24.37
N TRP A 131 8.29 -7.02 -23.45
CA TRP A 131 9.39 -7.96 -23.29
C TRP A 131 9.01 -9.13 -22.39
N VAL A 132 9.31 -10.34 -22.85
CA VAL A 132 9.14 -11.55 -22.05
C VAL A 132 10.21 -11.57 -20.95
N THR A 133 9.77 -11.73 -19.71
CA THR A 133 10.65 -11.81 -18.54
C THR A 133 10.82 -13.28 -18.10
N PRO A 134 11.81 -13.61 -17.25
CA PRO A 134 11.93 -14.94 -16.66
C PRO A 134 10.90 -15.22 -15.56
N TYR A 135 10.13 -14.22 -15.14
CA TYR A 135 9.21 -14.31 -14.00
C TYR A 135 7.94 -15.05 -14.35
N LYS A 136 7.34 -15.67 -13.34
CA LYS A 136 6.10 -16.45 -13.45
C LYS A 136 4.96 -15.72 -12.76
N VAL A 137 3.74 -16.03 -13.21
CA VAL A 137 2.52 -15.47 -12.57
C VAL A 137 2.47 -15.95 -11.12
N PRO A 138 2.46 -15.04 -10.11
CA PRO A 138 2.42 -15.45 -8.71
C PRO A 138 1.03 -15.92 -8.30
N THR A 139 0.95 -16.89 -7.38
CA THR A 139 -0.30 -17.13 -6.65
C THR A 139 -0.52 -16.03 -5.61
N LEU A 140 -1.79 -15.80 -5.21
CA LEU A 140 -2.09 -14.91 -4.10
C LEU A 140 -1.36 -15.36 -2.82
N ARG A 141 -1.34 -16.68 -2.54
CA ARG A 141 -0.64 -17.21 -1.37
C ARG A 141 0.85 -16.84 -1.38
N SER A 142 1.54 -17.01 -2.52
CA SER A 142 2.96 -16.64 -2.60
C SER A 142 3.21 -15.14 -2.41
N ALA A 143 2.29 -14.28 -2.87
CA ALA A 143 2.39 -12.84 -2.65
C ALA A 143 2.15 -12.46 -1.18
N LEU A 144 1.15 -13.07 -0.52
CA LEU A 144 0.89 -12.86 0.91
C LEU A 144 2.08 -13.33 1.78
N GLU A 145 2.60 -14.53 1.52
CA GLU A 145 3.77 -15.08 2.22
C GLU A 145 5.03 -14.23 2.01
N TRP A 146 5.22 -13.71 0.80
CA TRP A 146 6.30 -12.77 0.49
C TRP A 146 6.16 -11.46 1.26
N ALA A 147 4.94 -10.89 1.31
CA ALA A 147 4.69 -9.58 1.91
C ALA A 147 4.77 -9.61 3.45
N ARG A 148 4.58 -10.77 4.07
CA ARG A 148 4.54 -10.92 5.53
C ARG A 148 5.74 -10.30 6.22
N GLY A 149 5.44 -9.27 7.04
CA GLY A 149 6.41 -8.45 7.74
C GLY A 149 7.31 -7.60 6.84
N LYS A 150 7.04 -7.50 5.52
CA LYS A 150 7.77 -6.60 4.60
C LYS A 150 6.96 -5.39 4.24
N THR A 151 5.65 -5.56 3.95
CA THR A 151 4.83 -4.44 3.51
C THR A 151 3.34 -4.74 3.69
N VAL A 152 2.54 -3.69 3.48
CA VAL A 152 1.08 -3.76 3.38
C VAL A 152 0.69 -4.07 1.94
N LEU A 153 -0.26 -5.00 1.75
CA LEU A 153 -0.88 -5.26 0.46
C LEU A 153 -2.24 -4.58 0.37
N GLN A 154 -2.46 -3.80 -0.68
CA GLN A 154 -3.77 -3.31 -1.06
C GLN A 154 -4.34 -4.23 -2.13
N ILE A 155 -5.46 -4.93 -1.82
CA ILE A 155 -5.97 -6.05 -2.61
C ILE A 155 -7.17 -5.62 -3.42
N ASP A 156 -7.03 -5.60 -4.76
CA ASP A 156 -8.13 -5.41 -5.70
C ASP A 156 -8.72 -6.75 -6.16
N PHE A 157 -10.00 -6.95 -5.88
CA PHE A 157 -10.74 -8.16 -6.24
C PHE A 157 -11.25 -8.06 -7.68
N LYS A 158 -10.62 -8.79 -8.59
CA LYS A 158 -11.13 -8.91 -9.96
C LYS A 158 -12.40 -9.77 -9.99
N ARG A 159 -13.14 -9.70 -11.07
CA ARG A 159 -14.47 -10.29 -11.21
C ARG A 159 -14.54 -11.79 -10.84
N THR A 160 -13.46 -12.53 -11.05
CA THR A 160 -13.38 -13.96 -10.76
C THR A 160 -12.99 -14.29 -9.33
N ALA A 161 -12.45 -13.33 -8.57
CA ALA A 161 -11.99 -13.57 -7.20
C ALA A 161 -13.16 -13.90 -6.25
N ASP A 162 -12.97 -14.89 -5.41
CA ASP A 162 -13.90 -15.19 -4.32
C ASP A 162 -13.44 -14.53 -3.03
N PHE A 163 -14.27 -13.66 -2.47
CA PHE A 163 -13.95 -12.89 -1.26
C PHE A 163 -13.71 -13.78 -0.05
N THR A 164 -14.48 -14.87 0.06
CA THR A 164 -14.39 -15.78 1.21
C THR A 164 -13.06 -16.53 1.20
N ASP A 165 -12.68 -17.06 0.03
CA ASP A 165 -11.43 -17.78 -0.13
C ASP A 165 -10.21 -16.87 0.05
N VAL A 166 -10.28 -15.63 -0.49
CA VAL A 166 -9.19 -14.64 -0.36
C VAL A 166 -9.02 -14.24 1.11
N VAL A 167 -10.11 -13.91 1.83
CA VAL A 167 -10.04 -13.54 3.26
C VAL A 167 -9.54 -14.71 4.11
N ALA A 168 -9.97 -15.95 3.81
CA ALA A 168 -9.46 -17.14 4.50
C ALA A 168 -7.94 -17.28 4.29
N MET A 169 -7.46 -17.09 3.06
CA MET A 169 -6.03 -17.17 2.74
C MET A 169 -5.21 -16.06 3.43
N ILE A 170 -5.74 -14.82 3.52
CA ILE A 170 -5.11 -13.72 4.27
C ILE A 170 -4.91 -14.11 5.74
N ARG A 171 -5.94 -14.71 6.38
CA ARG A 171 -5.85 -15.18 7.77
C ARG A 171 -4.87 -16.35 7.94
N GLU A 172 -4.90 -17.33 7.03
CA GLU A 172 -3.98 -18.48 7.04
C GLU A 172 -2.51 -18.06 6.90
N THR A 173 -2.25 -16.96 6.19
CA THR A 173 -0.89 -16.43 5.99
C THR A 173 -0.50 -15.37 7.03
N GLU A 174 -1.34 -15.14 8.04
CA GLU A 174 -1.11 -14.16 9.12
C GLU A 174 -0.90 -12.72 8.60
N MET A 175 -1.67 -12.34 7.56
CA MET A 175 -1.57 -11.03 6.91
C MET A 175 -2.73 -10.10 7.23
N ALA A 176 -3.64 -10.47 8.15
CA ALA A 176 -4.86 -9.69 8.44
C ALA A 176 -4.57 -8.24 8.85
N ASP A 177 -3.49 -8.01 9.60
CA ASP A 177 -3.05 -6.70 10.07
C ASP A 177 -2.14 -5.94 9.07
N SER A 178 -2.00 -6.47 7.85
CA SER A 178 -1.12 -5.91 6.82
C SER A 178 -1.77 -5.90 5.43
N VAL A 179 -3.11 -5.81 5.40
CA VAL A 179 -3.88 -5.72 4.15
C VAL A 179 -4.92 -4.60 4.21
N ILE A 180 -5.17 -4.00 3.04
CA ILE A 180 -6.28 -3.08 2.78
C ILE A 180 -7.10 -3.69 1.65
N LEU A 181 -8.39 -3.95 1.88
CA LEU A 181 -9.30 -4.57 0.91
C LEU A 181 -10.00 -3.49 0.09
N ILE A 182 -9.90 -3.51 -1.23
CA ILE A 182 -10.54 -2.50 -2.09
C ILE A 182 -12.02 -2.82 -2.29
N ALA A 183 -12.87 -1.83 -2.06
CA ALA A 183 -14.30 -1.88 -2.30
C ALA A 183 -14.78 -0.71 -3.15
N TYR A 184 -15.44 -1.01 -4.26
CA TYR A 184 -15.96 -0.03 -5.23
C TYR A 184 -17.40 0.41 -4.96
N SER A 185 -18.06 -0.14 -3.95
CA SER A 185 -19.43 0.21 -3.58
C SER A 185 -19.70 -0.04 -2.11
N VAL A 186 -20.70 0.66 -1.56
CA VAL A 186 -21.18 0.44 -0.18
C VAL A 186 -21.58 -1.02 0.07
N SER A 187 -22.22 -1.66 -0.91
CA SER A 187 -22.62 -3.09 -0.81
C SER A 187 -21.40 -4.01 -0.72
N GLN A 188 -20.37 -3.76 -1.51
CA GLN A 188 -19.12 -4.53 -1.48
C GLN A 188 -18.37 -4.30 -0.15
N ALA A 189 -18.26 -3.05 0.30
CA ALA A 189 -17.64 -2.70 1.58
C ALA A 189 -18.39 -3.35 2.76
N SER A 190 -19.73 -3.30 2.78
CA SER A 190 -20.53 -3.97 3.81
C SER A 190 -20.34 -5.49 3.82
N ARG A 191 -20.20 -6.13 2.64
CA ARG A 191 -19.90 -7.55 2.54
C ARG A 191 -18.51 -7.87 3.10
N LEU A 192 -17.49 -7.10 2.74
CA LEU A 192 -16.12 -7.27 3.23
C LEU A 192 -16.04 -7.04 4.74
N ASN A 193 -16.66 -5.99 5.27
CA ASN A 193 -16.68 -5.71 6.71
C ASN A 193 -17.33 -6.84 7.52
N LYS A 194 -18.39 -7.49 7.00
CA LYS A 194 -18.99 -8.66 7.66
C LYS A 194 -18.08 -9.89 7.61
N LEU A 195 -17.34 -10.06 6.54
CA LEU A 195 -16.46 -11.20 6.32
C LEU A 195 -15.11 -11.05 7.05
N ALA A 196 -14.58 -9.83 7.10
CA ALA A 196 -13.27 -9.49 7.63
C ALA A 196 -13.34 -8.19 8.47
N PRO A 197 -14.04 -8.20 9.63
CA PRO A 197 -14.24 -6.99 10.43
C PRO A 197 -12.94 -6.44 11.04
N GLU A 198 -11.88 -7.23 11.06
CA GLU A 198 -10.55 -6.84 11.53
C GLU A 198 -9.68 -6.14 10.50
N MET A 199 -10.00 -6.23 9.19
CA MET A 199 -9.17 -5.70 8.12
C MET A 199 -9.62 -4.29 7.70
N LEU A 200 -8.69 -3.46 7.22
CA LEU A 200 -9.01 -2.16 6.63
C LEU A 200 -9.66 -2.32 5.25
N ILE A 201 -10.54 -1.40 4.91
CA ILE A 201 -11.26 -1.37 3.63
C ILE A 201 -11.01 -0.02 2.95
N SER A 202 -10.40 -0.03 1.78
CA SER A 202 -10.35 1.15 0.90
C SER A 202 -11.71 1.29 0.20
N VAL A 203 -12.40 2.40 0.48
CA VAL A 203 -13.75 2.68 -0.01
C VAL A 203 -13.76 3.88 -0.95
N SER A 204 -14.59 3.84 -2.00
CA SER A 204 -14.73 4.99 -2.90
C SER A 204 -15.57 6.09 -2.24
N VAL A 205 -14.98 7.28 -2.09
CA VAL A 205 -15.59 8.45 -1.45
C VAL A 205 -15.49 9.67 -2.36
N GLY A 206 -16.61 10.17 -2.83
CA GLY A 206 -16.72 11.39 -3.65
C GLY A 206 -17.20 12.60 -2.85
N SER A 207 -17.82 12.36 -1.68
CA SER A 207 -18.38 13.36 -0.79
C SER A 207 -18.56 12.79 0.61
N PHE A 208 -18.74 13.64 1.62
CA PHE A 208 -19.04 13.19 2.98
C PHE A 208 -20.34 12.39 3.09
N ALA A 209 -21.28 12.56 2.15
CA ALA A 209 -22.50 11.74 2.10
C ALA A 209 -22.19 10.25 1.87
N ASP A 210 -21.09 9.92 1.19
CA ASP A 210 -20.66 8.53 1.01
C ASP A 210 -20.19 7.92 2.35
N ILE A 211 -19.51 8.69 3.18
CA ILE A 211 -19.12 8.29 4.56
C ILE A 211 -20.38 7.99 5.39
N VAL A 212 -21.39 8.87 5.34
CA VAL A 212 -22.68 8.63 6.03
C VAL A 212 -23.34 7.34 5.55
N ALA A 213 -23.30 7.04 4.25
CA ALA A 213 -23.83 5.81 3.69
C ALA A 213 -23.06 4.57 4.16
N LEU A 214 -21.73 4.64 4.22
CA LEU A 214 -20.84 3.57 4.72
C LEU A 214 -21.07 3.31 6.20
N ARG A 215 -21.16 4.35 7.04
CA ARG A 215 -21.52 4.25 8.47
C ARG A 215 -22.90 3.61 8.65
N THR A 216 -23.88 4.01 7.83
CA THR A 216 -25.24 3.42 7.85
C THR A 216 -25.22 1.94 7.47
N ALA A 217 -24.29 1.52 6.61
CA ALA A 217 -24.07 0.13 6.24
C ALA A 217 -23.26 -0.68 7.29
N GLY A 218 -22.88 -0.03 8.40
CA GLY A 218 -22.24 -0.65 9.57
C GLY A 218 -20.72 -0.74 9.48
N ILE A 219 -20.07 0.09 8.65
CA ILE A 219 -18.61 0.12 8.56
C ILE A 219 -18.09 1.18 9.53
N PRO A 220 -17.25 0.82 10.50
CA PRO A 220 -16.64 1.77 11.45
C PRO A 220 -15.58 2.65 10.76
N ASP A 221 -15.39 3.89 11.23
CA ASP A 221 -14.45 4.85 10.64
C ASP A 221 -13.02 4.31 10.67
N ASN A 222 -12.56 3.79 11.78
CA ASN A 222 -11.24 3.17 11.92
C ASN A 222 -11.04 1.86 11.10
N ARG A 223 -11.95 1.55 10.18
CA ARG A 223 -11.85 0.47 9.20
C ARG A 223 -11.94 0.98 7.77
N MET A 224 -12.04 2.29 7.59
CA MET A 224 -12.13 2.93 6.29
C MET A 224 -10.84 3.66 5.96
N VAL A 225 -10.43 3.55 4.70
CA VAL A 225 -9.47 4.45 4.05
C VAL A 225 -10.16 4.98 2.80
N ALA A 226 -10.27 6.29 2.66
CA ALA A 226 -11.10 6.92 1.64
C ALA A 226 -10.36 7.07 0.30
N PHE A 227 -10.68 6.23 -0.71
CA PHE A 227 -10.23 6.47 -2.08
C PHE A 227 -11.08 7.56 -2.73
N THR A 228 -10.48 8.74 -2.94
CA THR A 228 -11.19 9.94 -3.38
C THR A 228 -11.15 10.19 -4.89
N GLY A 229 -10.63 9.23 -5.66
CA GLY A 229 -10.59 9.26 -7.12
C GLY A 229 -9.22 9.58 -7.70
N THR A 230 -9.19 9.88 -9.02
CA THR A 230 -7.93 10.00 -9.78
C THR A 230 -7.82 11.31 -10.60
N ARG A 231 -8.74 12.26 -10.43
CA ARG A 231 -8.80 13.44 -11.32
C ARG A 231 -8.89 14.77 -10.59
N THR A 232 -9.67 14.83 -9.54
CA THR A 232 -10.00 16.10 -8.87
C THR A 232 -9.62 16.02 -7.41
N VAL A 233 -8.67 16.83 -7.00
CA VAL A 233 -8.32 17.05 -5.59
C VAL A 233 -9.48 17.80 -4.92
N ARG A 234 -9.84 17.43 -3.69
CA ARG A 234 -10.97 17.98 -2.92
C ARG A 234 -10.53 18.35 -1.51
N PRO A 235 -9.80 19.46 -1.32
CA PRO A 235 -9.26 19.82 -0.01
C PRO A 235 -10.33 19.95 1.09
N ASP A 236 -11.52 20.47 0.76
CA ASP A 236 -12.61 20.59 1.74
C ASP A 236 -13.06 19.20 2.24
N LEU A 237 -13.17 18.22 1.33
CA LEU A 237 -13.50 16.83 1.70
C LEU A 237 -12.36 16.19 2.51
N TYR A 238 -11.11 16.47 2.16
CA TYR A 238 -9.95 15.92 2.88
C TYR A 238 -9.88 16.42 4.31
N ASN A 239 -10.11 17.72 4.54
CA ASN A 239 -10.23 18.29 5.90
C ASN A 239 -11.41 17.70 6.70
N GLU A 240 -12.52 17.35 6.03
CA GLU A 240 -13.64 16.67 6.70
C GLU A 240 -13.27 15.25 7.10
N LEU A 241 -12.52 14.51 6.25
CA LEU A 241 -12.08 13.13 6.51
C LEU A 241 -11.02 13.08 7.61
N ASP A 242 -10.02 13.98 7.58
CA ASP A 242 -9.01 14.17 8.62
C ASP A 242 -9.65 14.41 10.00
N GLY A 243 -10.68 15.27 10.06
CA GLY A 243 -11.45 15.50 11.30
C GLY A 243 -12.21 14.30 11.85
N GLU A 244 -12.30 13.20 11.11
CA GLU A 244 -12.98 11.94 11.46
C GLU A 244 -12.02 10.74 11.55
N ASP A 245 -10.69 10.97 11.54
CA ASP A 245 -9.63 9.95 11.52
C ASP A 245 -9.80 8.95 10.35
N ILE A 246 -10.03 9.46 9.12
CA ILE A 246 -10.18 8.66 7.91
C ILE A 246 -9.17 9.11 6.88
N GLU A 247 -8.12 8.34 6.66
CA GLU A 247 -7.05 8.67 5.74
C GLU A 247 -7.50 8.68 4.28
N VAL A 248 -6.89 9.58 3.53
CA VAL A 248 -7.19 9.86 2.13
C VAL A 248 -6.23 9.13 1.20
N ILE A 249 -6.75 8.25 0.35
CA ILE A 249 -6.05 7.76 -0.83
C ILE A 249 -6.47 8.57 -2.04
N PHE A 250 -5.50 9.12 -2.77
CA PHE A 250 -5.74 9.75 -4.06
C PHE A 250 -4.88 9.09 -5.15
N GLY A 251 -5.50 8.77 -6.29
CA GLY A 251 -4.82 8.12 -7.42
C GLY A 251 -4.29 9.14 -8.44
N THR A 252 -3.03 8.99 -8.83
CA THR A 252 -2.46 9.70 -9.98
C THR A 252 -2.36 8.80 -11.21
N LEU A 253 -2.54 7.50 -10.99
CA LEU A 253 -2.42 6.36 -11.90
C LEU A 253 -3.38 6.39 -13.09
N GLY A 254 -3.05 5.64 -14.12
CA GLY A 254 -3.92 5.31 -15.25
C GLY A 254 -3.24 5.42 -16.61
N ARG A 255 -3.72 4.61 -17.55
CA ARG A 255 -3.18 4.54 -18.91
C ARG A 255 -3.58 5.70 -19.82
N SER A 256 -4.55 6.52 -19.40
CA SER A 256 -4.94 7.69 -20.18
C SER A 256 -3.76 8.67 -20.27
N PRO A 257 -3.48 9.26 -21.46
CA PRO A 257 -2.50 10.35 -21.55
C PRO A 257 -2.80 11.56 -20.64
N ASN A 258 -4.01 11.63 -20.11
CA ASN A 258 -4.47 12.66 -19.19
C ASN A 258 -4.51 12.17 -17.71
N SER A 259 -4.02 10.97 -17.40
CA SER A 259 -3.76 10.61 -15.98
C SER A 259 -2.71 11.54 -15.41
N LEU A 260 -2.75 11.82 -14.12
CA LEU A 260 -1.83 12.78 -13.51
C LEU A 260 -0.37 12.31 -13.63
N ASP A 261 -0.10 11.01 -13.47
CA ASP A 261 1.24 10.43 -13.66
C ASP A 261 1.80 10.73 -15.05
N ASN A 262 1.00 10.52 -16.09
CA ASN A 262 1.40 10.80 -17.47
C ASN A 262 1.56 12.32 -17.74
N VAL A 263 0.73 13.14 -17.11
CA VAL A 263 0.83 14.61 -17.20
C VAL A 263 2.11 15.08 -16.49
N PHE A 264 2.38 14.62 -15.27
CA PHE A 264 3.58 14.99 -14.52
C PHE A 264 4.84 14.59 -15.27
N GLN A 265 4.91 13.36 -15.79
CA GLN A 265 6.01 12.90 -16.60
C GLN A 265 6.22 13.76 -17.87
N LYS A 266 5.13 14.03 -18.59
CA LYS A 266 5.17 14.78 -19.85
C LYS A 266 5.68 16.20 -19.67
N PHE A 267 5.36 16.85 -18.56
CA PHE A 267 5.71 18.24 -18.31
C PHE A 267 6.88 18.41 -17.33
N GLY A 268 7.40 17.31 -16.77
CA GLY A 268 8.50 17.33 -15.80
C GLY A 268 8.09 18.04 -14.51
N THR A 269 6.88 17.78 -13.99
CA THR A 269 6.27 18.44 -12.82
C THR A 269 6.05 17.44 -11.68
N ASP A 270 7.05 16.61 -11.39
CA ASP A 270 6.95 15.59 -10.34
C ASP A 270 6.81 16.19 -8.92
N GLU A 271 7.20 17.47 -8.72
CA GLU A 271 6.92 18.22 -7.48
C GLU A 271 5.43 18.28 -7.12
N ARG A 272 4.53 18.06 -8.07
CA ARG A 272 3.08 18.00 -7.83
C ARG A 272 2.64 16.84 -6.95
N TYR A 273 3.44 15.79 -6.81
CA TYR A 273 3.18 14.77 -5.77
C TYR A 273 3.26 15.37 -4.36
N THR A 274 4.17 16.33 -4.14
CA THR A 274 4.24 17.07 -2.87
C THR A 274 3.01 17.95 -2.65
N GLU A 275 2.52 18.64 -3.71
CA GLU A 275 1.30 19.46 -3.63
C GLU A 275 0.07 18.61 -3.21
N LEU A 276 0.00 17.34 -3.66
CA LEU A 276 -1.07 16.42 -3.23
C LEU A 276 -0.99 16.10 -1.74
N SER A 277 0.21 15.78 -1.26
CA SER A 277 0.49 15.52 0.15
C SER A 277 0.16 16.73 1.04
N GLU A 278 0.62 17.93 0.66
CA GLU A 278 0.31 19.19 1.35
C GLU A 278 -1.18 19.54 1.33
N GLY A 279 -1.92 19.00 0.36
CA GLY A 279 -3.36 19.15 0.21
C GLY A 279 -4.20 18.14 0.99
N GLY A 280 -3.60 17.33 1.89
CA GLY A 280 -4.29 16.36 2.74
C GLY A 280 -4.47 14.99 2.09
N VAL A 281 -3.51 14.55 1.27
CA VAL A 281 -3.46 13.17 0.76
C VAL A 281 -2.44 12.38 1.56
N ASP A 282 -2.89 11.31 2.24
CA ASP A 282 -2.07 10.47 3.10
C ASP A 282 -1.42 9.31 2.34
N ILE A 283 -2.09 8.84 1.27
CA ILE A 283 -1.58 7.77 0.43
C ILE A 283 -1.77 8.16 -1.04
N ILE A 284 -0.66 8.20 -1.80
CA ILE A 284 -0.69 8.44 -3.25
C ILE A 284 -0.61 7.09 -3.98
N ALA A 285 -1.70 6.69 -4.64
CA ALA A 285 -1.72 5.52 -5.52
C ALA A 285 -1.23 5.91 -6.93
N THR A 286 -0.11 5.33 -7.40
CA THR A 286 0.59 5.81 -8.59
C THR A 286 1.24 4.70 -9.41
N ASP A 287 1.34 4.91 -10.74
CA ASP A 287 2.14 4.10 -11.66
C ASP A 287 3.64 4.49 -11.64
N ARG A 288 4.00 5.61 -10.92
CA ARG A 288 5.35 6.16 -10.84
C ARG A 288 5.84 6.26 -9.37
N PRO A 289 5.89 5.14 -8.64
CA PRO A 289 6.13 5.16 -7.19
C PRO A 289 7.50 5.73 -6.80
N ARG A 290 8.53 5.58 -7.64
CA ARG A 290 9.88 6.09 -7.37
C ARG A 290 9.95 7.61 -7.49
N GLU A 291 9.31 8.17 -8.51
CA GLU A 291 9.24 9.61 -8.74
C GLU A 291 8.40 10.30 -7.66
N ALA A 292 7.25 9.73 -7.33
CA ALA A 292 6.42 10.22 -6.23
C ALA A 292 7.19 10.24 -4.90
N SER A 293 7.87 9.13 -4.57
CA SER A 293 8.71 9.06 -3.36
C SER A 293 9.88 10.04 -3.39
N THR A 294 10.49 10.28 -4.56
CA THR A 294 11.58 11.25 -4.69
C THR A 294 11.11 12.67 -4.39
N ALA A 295 9.95 13.04 -4.92
CA ALA A 295 9.34 14.36 -4.66
C ALA A 295 8.97 14.52 -3.18
N LEU A 296 8.31 13.52 -2.58
CA LEU A 296 7.96 13.51 -1.17
C LEU A 296 9.20 13.58 -0.25
N ALA A 297 10.26 12.83 -0.58
CA ALA A 297 11.51 12.85 0.18
C ALA A 297 12.19 14.23 0.13
N ALA A 298 12.20 14.88 -1.04
CA ALA A 298 12.76 16.22 -1.19
C ALA A 298 12.03 17.28 -0.35
N ALA A 299 10.75 17.07 -0.08
CA ALA A 299 9.91 17.93 0.76
C ALA A 299 9.88 17.48 2.24
N GLY A 300 10.58 16.41 2.61
CA GLY A 300 10.55 15.86 3.98
C GLY A 300 9.22 15.20 4.35
N ARG A 301 8.44 14.78 3.35
CA ARG A 301 7.11 14.17 3.55
C ARG A 301 7.06 12.66 3.31
N LEU A 302 8.16 12.05 2.84
CA LEU A 302 8.27 10.60 2.77
C LEU A 302 8.56 10.03 4.17
N PRO A 303 7.95 8.90 4.57
CA PRO A 303 8.27 8.24 5.83
C PRO A 303 9.73 7.83 5.95
N GLU A 304 10.33 8.06 7.12
CA GLU A 304 11.72 7.72 7.43
C GLU A 304 11.80 6.40 8.20
N ALA A 305 12.94 5.74 8.13
CA ALA A 305 13.19 4.54 8.92
C ALA A 305 13.20 4.85 10.43
N GLY A 306 12.44 4.05 11.20
CA GLY A 306 12.24 4.25 12.64
C GLY A 306 10.95 4.99 13.00
N LEU A 307 10.22 5.52 12.02
CA LEU A 307 8.97 6.23 12.23
C LEU A 307 7.78 5.29 11.96
N CYS A 308 6.78 5.25 12.85
CA CYS A 308 5.47 4.63 12.64
C CYS A 308 5.52 3.22 11.98
N GLY A 309 6.42 2.36 12.41
CA GLY A 309 6.56 1.01 11.83
C GLY A 309 7.32 0.91 10.50
N VAL A 310 7.78 2.04 9.96
CA VAL A 310 8.67 2.06 8.79
C VAL A 310 10.09 1.72 9.20
N SER A 311 10.73 0.81 8.49
CA SER A 311 12.08 0.36 8.83
C SER A 311 12.91 -0.03 7.59
N ARG A 312 14.22 -0.21 7.78
CA ARG A 312 15.09 -0.88 6.81
C ARG A 312 15.55 -2.22 7.38
N ARG A 313 15.45 -3.26 6.60
CA ARG A 313 15.93 -4.61 6.95
C ARG A 313 17.26 -4.88 6.24
N PRO A 314 18.23 -5.52 6.87
CA PRO A 314 19.39 -6.04 6.17
C PRO A 314 18.95 -6.93 5.00
N GLN A 315 19.71 -6.87 3.90
CA GLN A 315 19.54 -7.79 2.77
C GLN A 315 19.96 -9.21 3.12
#